data_f7788f650db09002334621d79c186398
#
_entry.id   f7788f650db09002334621d79c186398
#
_cell.length_a   1.000
_cell.length_b   1.000
_cell.length_c   1.000
_cell.angle_alpha   90.00
_cell.angle_beta   90.00
_cell.angle_gamma   90.00
#
_symmetry.space_group_name_H-M   'P 1'
#
loop_
_entity.id
_entity.type
_entity.pdbx_description
1 polymer ?
#
loop_
_entity_poly.entity_id
_entity_poly.type
_entity_poly.pdbx_seq_one_letter_code
_entity_poly.pdbx_strand_id
1 'polypeptide(L)'
;LKSVELLAPARDLQSAVAAVDYGADAVYIGGAKFGARHAAGNSAEQIARVAEYAHRYGVRVHATLNTLIYDDELETAERQARELIAAGVDALIVQDMALRRMDLPVELHASTQVCNMTPEQARFLGECGFARVILERALSLDEIRAICAATNAEVECFVHGAICVGYSCLLYTSDAA
;
A
#
# COMPACT_ATOMS: atom_id res chain seq x y z
N LEU A 1 15.59 17.37 10.00
CA LEU A 1 15.56 16.12 9.25
C LEU A 1 14.14 15.58 9.35
N LYS A 2 13.46 15.33 8.21
CA LYS A 2 12.22 14.55 8.22
C LYS A 2 12.57 13.16 8.78
N SER A 3 11.79 12.66 9.75
CA SER A 3 11.93 11.28 10.21
C SER A 3 11.58 10.35 9.05
N VAL A 4 12.37 9.31 8.86
CA VAL A 4 12.06 8.24 7.91
C VAL A 4 11.11 7.27 8.59
N GLU A 5 9.99 6.93 7.95
CA GLU A 5 9.05 5.91 8.43
C GLU A 5 9.53 4.53 8.02
N LEU A 6 9.64 3.61 8.98
CA LEU A 6 9.92 2.20 8.74
C LEU A 6 8.61 1.42 8.61
N LEU A 7 8.25 1.05 7.37
CA LEU A 7 7.08 0.24 7.07
C LEU A 7 7.43 -1.25 6.99
N ALA A 8 6.77 -2.08 7.80
CA ALA A 8 6.99 -3.52 7.83
C ALA A 8 5.79 -4.31 7.26
N PRO A 9 6.02 -5.44 6.55
CA PRO A 9 4.94 -6.31 6.12
C PRO A 9 4.35 -7.09 7.29
N ALA A 10 3.03 -7.27 7.29
CA ALA A 10 2.34 -8.14 8.21
C ALA A 10 1.41 -9.10 7.45
N ARG A 11 1.61 -10.40 7.62
CA ARG A 11 0.72 -11.41 7.05
C ARG A 11 -0.58 -11.54 7.86
N ASP A 12 -0.48 -11.45 9.18
CA ASP A 12 -1.51 -11.67 10.17
C ASP A 12 -1.23 -10.88 11.45
N LEU A 13 -2.10 -10.99 12.46
CA LEU A 13 -1.96 -10.32 13.74
C LEU A 13 -0.61 -10.64 14.42
N GLN A 14 -0.15 -11.89 14.38
CA GLN A 14 1.09 -12.28 15.03
C GLN A 14 2.29 -11.59 14.42
N SER A 15 2.36 -11.54 13.07
CA SER A 15 3.42 -10.82 12.36
C SER A 15 3.33 -9.31 12.56
N ALA A 16 2.12 -8.75 12.66
CA ALA A 16 1.94 -7.32 12.95
C ALA A 16 2.46 -6.98 14.35
N VAL A 17 2.09 -7.77 15.36
CA VAL A 17 2.60 -7.61 16.74
C VAL A 17 4.12 -7.64 16.76
N ALA A 18 4.73 -8.64 16.12
CA ALA A 18 6.18 -8.73 16.04
C ALA A 18 6.80 -7.48 15.37
N ALA A 19 6.22 -6.99 14.25
CA ALA A 19 6.73 -5.81 13.58
C ALA A 19 6.68 -4.57 14.48
N VAL A 20 5.56 -4.35 15.20
CA VAL A 20 5.39 -3.26 16.15
C VAL A 20 6.41 -3.36 17.30
N ASP A 21 6.54 -4.54 17.91
CA ASP A 21 7.44 -4.78 19.05
C ASP A 21 8.92 -4.58 18.68
N TYR A 22 9.28 -4.80 17.40
CA TYR A 22 10.63 -4.59 16.89
C TYR A 22 10.84 -3.21 16.23
N GLY A 23 9.91 -2.27 16.41
CA GLY A 23 10.12 -0.85 16.13
C GLY A 23 9.70 -0.40 14.73
N ALA A 24 8.74 -1.07 14.10
CA ALA A 24 8.10 -0.52 12.92
C ALA A 24 7.31 0.75 13.27
N ASP A 25 7.37 1.77 12.40
CA ASP A 25 6.55 2.99 12.50
C ASP A 25 5.19 2.80 11.82
N ALA A 26 5.11 1.87 10.87
CA ALA A 26 3.88 1.45 10.21
C ALA A 26 3.94 -0.03 9.81
N VAL A 27 2.77 -0.66 9.68
CA VAL A 27 2.64 -2.02 9.13
C VAL A 27 1.69 -2.03 7.95
N TYR A 28 1.95 -2.86 6.92
CA TYR A 28 0.99 -3.07 5.86
C TYR A 28 0.48 -4.52 5.84
N ILE A 29 -0.82 -4.69 5.58
CA ILE A 29 -1.53 -5.96 5.67
C ILE A 29 -2.51 -6.13 4.52
N GLY A 30 -2.69 -7.35 4.03
CA GLY A 30 -3.65 -7.68 2.97
C GLY A 30 -5.07 -7.84 3.50
N GLY A 31 -6.05 -7.22 2.84
CA GLY A 31 -7.48 -7.47 3.05
C GLY A 31 -7.95 -8.80 2.46
N ALA A 32 -9.24 -9.12 2.64
CA ALA A 32 -9.83 -10.40 2.22
C ALA A 32 -9.86 -10.58 0.68
N LYS A 33 -9.99 -9.47 -0.09
CA LYS A 33 -10.03 -9.46 -1.56
C LYS A 33 -9.16 -8.32 -2.09
N PHE A 34 -8.99 -8.28 -3.40
CA PHE A 34 -8.27 -7.21 -4.13
C PHE A 34 -6.83 -6.96 -3.65
N GLY A 35 -6.22 -7.93 -3.00
CA GLY A 35 -4.79 -7.92 -2.69
C GLY A 35 -4.02 -8.67 -3.77
N ALA A 36 -2.92 -8.13 -4.27
CA ALA A 36 -2.06 -8.79 -5.28
C ALA A 36 -1.46 -10.12 -4.80
N ARG A 37 -1.53 -10.42 -3.51
CA ARG A 37 -1.11 -11.69 -2.91
C ARG A 37 -2.26 -12.30 -2.13
N HIS A 38 -3.03 -13.17 -2.77
CA HIS A 38 -4.23 -13.81 -2.23
C HIS A 38 -4.00 -14.65 -0.95
N ALA A 39 -2.78 -15.09 -0.68
CA ALA A 39 -2.47 -16.01 0.43
C ALA A 39 -2.58 -15.40 1.85
N ALA A 40 -2.85 -14.11 1.97
CA ALA A 40 -2.89 -13.39 3.25
C ALA A 40 -4.21 -12.62 3.46
N GLY A 41 -5.33 -13.19 3.01
CA GLY A 41 -6.64 -12.54 3.15
C GLY A 41 -7.09 -12.45 4.61
N ASN A 42 -6.97 -11.26 5.22
CA ASN A 42 -7.47 -11.01 6.56
C ASN A 42 -8.87 -10.40 6.51
N SER A 43 -9.77 -10.84 7.40
CA SER A 43 -11.07 -10.20 7.56
C SER A 43 -10.94 -8.79 8.17
N ALA A 44 -11.99 -7.96 8.03
CA ALA A 44 -12.02 -6.64 8.64
C ALA A 44 -11.83 -6.70 10.17
N GLU A 45 -12.40 -7.72 10.84
CA GLU A 45 -12.24 -7.93 12.28
C GLU A 45 -10.79 -8.28 12.65
N GLN A 46 -10.09 -9.06 11.83
CA GLN A 46 -8.69 -9.37 12.05
C GLN A 46 -7.83 -8.12 11.91
N ILE A 47 -8.11 -7.29 10.89
CA ILE A 47 -7.42 -6.02 10.66
C ILE A 47 -7.73 -5.02 11.77
N ALA A 48 -8.96 -4.96 12.29
CA ALA A 48 -9.32 -4.12 13.45
C ALA A 48 -8.49 -4.47 14.69
N ARG A 49 -8.24 -5.75 14.93
CA ARG A 49 -7.35 -6.19 16.03
C ARG A 49 -5.89 -5.76 15.82
N VAL A 50 -5.42 -5.77 14.56
CA VAL A 50 -4.09 -5.24 14.22
C VAL A 50 -4.03 -3.73 14.48
N ALA A 51 -5.04 -2.98 14.01
CA ALA A 51 -5.12 -1.54 14.21
C ALA A 51 -5.19 -1.17 15.70
N GLU A 52 -6.03 -1.87 16.46
CA GLU A 52 -6.12 -1.67 17.91
C GLU A 52 -4.77 -1.87 18.62
N TYR A 53 -4.03 -2.91 18.24
CA TYR A 53 -2.71 -3.16 18.82
C TYR A 53 -1.70 -2.10 18.41
N ALA A 54 -1.57 -1.86 17.09
CA ALA A 54 -0.58 -0.94 16.53
C ALA A 54 -0.76 0.50 17.06
N HIS A 55 -1.99 0.99 17.10
CA HIS A 55 -2.30 2.35 17.55
C HIS A 55 -1.95 2.60 19.03
N ARG A 56 -1.94 1.57 19.91
CA ARG A 56 -1.46 1.71 21.29
C ARG A 56 0.00 2.16 21.37
N TYR A 57 0.78 1.83 20.34
CA TYR A 57 2.19 2.19 20.23
C TYR A 57 2.46 3.33 19.24
N GLY A 58 1.40 3.96 18.72
CA GLY A 58 1.50 5.02 17.72
C GLY A 58 1.95 4.55 16.34
N VAL A 59 1.82 3.25 16.05
CA VAL A 59 2.19 2.63 14.76
C VAL A 59 0.98 2.65 13.81
N ARG A 60 1.18 3.08 12.58
CA ARG A 60 0.14 3.17 11.53
C ARG A 60 -0.14 1.82 10.90
N VAL A 61 -1.36 1.64 10.38
CA VAL A 61 -1.77 0.42 9.66
C VAL A 61 -2.24 0.77 8.26
N HIS A 62 -1.58 0.21 7.25
CA HIS A 62 -1.94 0.39 5.85
C HIS A 62 -2.52 -0.91 5.29
N ALA A 63 -3.69 -0.87 4.65
CA ALA A 63 -4.29 -2.06 4.03
C ALA A 63 -4.15 -2.04 2.51
N THR A 64 -3.89 -3.22 1.91
CA THR A 64 -3.75 -3.33 0.46
C THR A 64 -5.08 -3.65 -0.22
N LEU A 65 -5.44 -2.83 -1.24
CA LEU A 65 -6.43 -3.08 -2.29
C LEU A 65 -5.76 -2.81 -3.64
N ASN A 66 -4.77 -3.60 -4.01
CA ASN A 66 -3.81 -3.27 -5.05
C ASN A 66 -3.85 -4.22 -6.25
N THR A 67 -5.06 -4.59 -6.66
CA THR A 67 -5.34 -5.21 -7.95
C THR A 67 -6.19 -4.28 -8.82
N LEU A 68 -6.28 -4.56 -10.13
CA LEU A 68 -7.27 -3.94 -11.00
C LEU A 68 -8.68 -4.37 -10.57
N ILE A 69 -9.64 -3.49 -10.77
CA ILE A 69 -11.04 -3.68 -10.40
C ILE A 69 -11.85 -3.65 -11.69
N TYR A 70 -12.61 -4.72 -11.96
CA TYR A 70 -13.53 -4.76 -13.09
C TYR A 70 -14.84 -4.04 -12.76
N ASP A 71 -15.58 -3.63 -13.79
CA ASP A 71 -16.79 -2.83 -13.63
C ASP A 71 -17.84 -3.49 -12.71
N ASP A 72 -17.97 -4.80 -12.76
CA ASP A 72 -18.87 -5.60 -11.91
C ASP A 72 -18.36 -5.79 -10.48
N GLU A 73 -17.12 -5.43 -10.20
CA GLU A 73 -16.50 -5.51 -8.89
C GLU A 73 -16.49 -4.17 -8.12
N LEU A 74 -16.80 -3.05 -8.76
CA LEU A 74 -16.68 -1.70 -8.20
C LEU A 74 -17.41 -1.55 -6.86
N GLU A 75 -18.66 -2.00 -6.77
CA GLU A 75 -19.44 -1.93 -5.51
C GLU A 75 -18.81 -2.78 -4.39
N THR A 76 -18.26 -3.95 -4.77
CA THR A 76 -17.61 -4.85 -3.81
C THR A 76 -16.30 -4.24 -3.32
N ALA A 77 -15.53 -3.61 -4.20
CA ALA A 77 -14.27 -2.94 -3.85
C ALA A 77 -14.52 -1.74 -2.95
N GLU A 78 -15.54 -0.92 -3.25
CA GLU A 78 -15.91 0.21 -2.40
C GLU A 78 -16.36 -0.25 -1.02
N ARG A 79 -17.22 -1.26 -0.94
CA ARG A 79 -17.66 -1.83 0.35
C ARG A 79 -16.46 -2.31 1.16
N GLN A 80 -15.54 -3.08 0.55
CA GLN A 80 -14.34 -3.56 1.25
C GLN A 80 -13.44 -2.40 1.70
N ALA A 81 -13.25 -1.37 0.87
CA ALA A 81 -12.49 -0.18 1.26
C ALA A 81 -13.09 0.47 2.53
N ARG A 82 -14.41 0.66 2.54
CA ARG A 82 -15.12 1.25 3.69
C ARG A 82 -15.09 0.36 4.94
N GLU A 83 -15.16 -0.97 4.79
CA GLU A 83 -14.98 -1.93 5.88
C GLU A 83 -13.57 -1.85 6.49
N LEU A 84 -12.53 -1.73 5.67
CA LEU A 84 -11.15 -1.56 6.13
C LEU A 84 -10.95 -0.22 6.85
N ILE A 85 -11.54 0.86 6.33
CA ILE A 85 -11.51 2.17 6.99
C ILE A 85 -12.21 2.10 8.36
N ALA A 86 -13.38 1.45 8.43
CA ALA A 86 -14.09 1.24 9.68
C ALA A 86 -13.31 0.33 10.67
N ALA A 87 -12.47 -0.56 10.17
CA ALA A 87 -11.56 -1.38 10.97
C ALA A 87 -10.36 -0.58 11.52
N GLY A 88 -10.20 0.68 11.16
CA GLY A 88 -9.19 1.58 11.72
C GLY A 88 -7.89 1.65 10.92
N VAL A 89 -7.87 1.32 9.62
CA VAL A 89 -6.66 1.52 8.81
C VAL A 89 -6.41 3.01 8.57
N ASP A 90 -5.14 3.41 8.56
CA ASP A 90 -4.71 4.80 8.36
C ASP A 90 -4.51 5.16 6.89
N ALA A 91 -4.29 4.16 6.03
CA ALA A 91 -4.14 4.34 4.60
C ALA A 91 -4.55 3.08 3.81
N LEU A 92 -4.95 3.27 2.55
CA LEU A 92 -5.15 2.19 1.59
C LEU A 92 -4.04 2.24 0.52
N ILE A 93 -3.36 1.12 0.31
CA ILE A 93 -2.39 0.93 -0.77
C ILE A 93 -3.14 0.37 -1.96
N VAL A 94 -3.28 1.16 -3.03
CA VAL A 94 -4.19 0.87 -4.14
C VAL A 94 -3.46 0.85 -5.48
N GLN A 95 -4.04 0.13 -6.46
CA GLN A 95 -3.60 0.15 -7.85
C GLN A 95 -4.61 0.90 -8.72
N ASP A 96 -5.89 0.58 -8.58
CA ASP A 96 -6.93 1.08 -9.47
C ASP A 96 -7.32 2.52 -9.14
N MET A 97 -7.36 3.36 -10.19
CA MET A 97 -7.76 4.77 -10.08
C MET A 97 -9.24 4.96 -9.72
N ALA A 98 -10.08 3.93 -9.88
CA ALA A 98 -11.47 3.97 -9.46
C ALA A 98 -11.60 4.27 -7.96
N LEU A 99 -10.72 3.70 -7.12
CA LEU A 99 -10.71 3.95 -5.68
C LEU A 99 -10.44 5.43 -5.34
N ARG A 100 -9.68 6.15 -6.18
CA ARG A 100 -9.47 7.59 -6.01
C ARG A 100 -10.74 8.41 -6.28
N ARG A 101 -11.70 7.87 -7.04
CA ARG A 101 -12.96 8.52 -7.40
C ARG A 101 -14.10 8.24 -6.40
N MET A 102 -13.90 7.31 -5.47
CA MET A 102 -14.93 6.85 -4.51
C MET A 102 -15.08 7.73 -3.27
N ASP A 103 -14.37 8.88 -3.19
CA ASP A 103 -14.41 9.80 -2.03
C ASP A 103 -14.28 9.07 -0.68
N LEU A 104 -13.19 8.32 -0.55
CA LEU A 104 -12.90 7.56 0.66
C LEU A 104 -12.22 8.47 1.70
N PRO A 105 -12.68 8.50 2.96
CA PRO A 105 -12.12 9.36 4.01
C PRO A 105 -10.85 8.75 4.63
N VAL A 106 -9.85 8.47 3.78
CA VAL A 106 -8.58 7.86 4.16
C VAL A 106 -7.49 8.26 3.17
N GLU A 107 -6.23 8.24 3.60
CA GLU A 107 -5.09 8.43 2.69
C GLU A 107 -5.00 7.30 1.67
N LEU A 108 -4.74 7.65 0.40
CA LEU A 108 -4.47 6.68 -0.66
C LEU A 108 -2.99 6.71 -1.04
N HIS A 109 -2.37 5.54 -1.03
CA HIS A 109 -1.00 5.32 -1.44
C HIS A 109 -0.98 4.56 -2.77
N ALA A 110 -0.27 5.08 -3.77
CA ALA A 110 -0.13 4.41 -5.07
C ALA A 110 0.83 3.22 -4.91
N SER A 111 0.30 2.01 -5.11
CA SER A 111 1.05 0.75 -5.01
C SER A 111 2.17 0.66 -6.06
N THR A 112 3.18 -0.18 -5.84
CA THR A 112 4.11 -0.64 -6.89
C THR A 112 3.38 -1.24 -8.09
N GLN A 113 2.17 -1.76 -7.89
CA GLN A 113 1.32 -2.29 -8.96
C GLN A 113 0.89 -1.24 -10.00
N VAL A 114 1.08 0.07 -9.72
CA VAL A 114 0.90 1.17 -10.70
C VAL A 114 2.12 1.36 -11.59
N CYS A 115 3.21 0.62 -11.35
CA CYS A 115 4.47 0.73 -12.11
C CYS A 115 5.17 2.09 -11.94
N ASN A 116 5.38 2.52 -10.72
CA ASN A 116 5.92 3.83 -10.37
C ASN A 116 7.45 3.87 -10.59
N MET A 117 7.89 4.28 -11.77
CA MET A 117 9.29 4.22 -12.20
C MET A 117 9.86 5.57 -12.64
N THR A 118 9.01 6.56 -12.94
CA THR A 118 9.49 7.82 -13.53
C THR A 118 9.03 9.05 -12.73
N PRO A 119 9.79 10.15 -12.81
CA PRO A 119 9.39 11.42 -12.20
C PRO A 119 8.01 11.93 -12.66
N GLU A 120 7.67 11.72 -13.94
CA GLU A 120 6.40 12.15 -14.54
C GLU A 120 5.22 11.37 -13.95
N GLN A 121 5.37 10.05 -13.77
CA GLN A 121 4.36 9.20 -13.14
C GLN A 121 4.13 9.62 -11.68
N ALA A 122 5.20 9.81 -10.90
CA ALA A 122 5.08 10.20 -9.51
C ALA A 122 4.44 11.59 -9.34
N ARG A 123 4.78 12.55 -10.22
CA ARG A 123 4.14 13.87 -10.25
C ARG A 123 2.65 13.74 -10.57
N PHE A 124 2.29 13.02 -11.62
CA PHE A 124 0.88 12.79 -12.00
C PHE A 124 0.07 12.19 -10.85
N LEU A 125 0.60 11.18 -10.16
CA LEU A 125 -0.08 10.55 -9.02
C LEU A 125 -0.25 11.52 -7.85
N GLY A 126 0.76 12.33 -7.56
CA GLY A 126 0.66 13.40 -6.55
C GLY A 126 -0.41 14.44 -6.91
N GLU A 127 -0.46 14.88 -8.18
CA GLU A 127 -1.50 15.80 -8.70
C GLU A 127 -2.89 15.17 -8.66
N CYS A 128 -3.00 13.85 -8.85
CA CYS A 128 -4.25 13.11 -8.66
C CYS A 128 -4.68 13.00 -7.19
N GLY A 129 -3.83 13.41 -6.23
CA GLY A 129 -4.14 13.44 -4.80
C GLY A 129 -3.78 12.16 -4.05
N PHE A 130 -2.85 11.36 -4.56
CA PHE A 130 -2.22 10.32 -3.75
C PHE A 130 -1.28 10.95 -2.73
N ALA A 131 -1.40 10.53 -1.47
CA ALA A 131 -0.54 11.02 -0.39
C ALA A 131 0.88 10.45 -0.48
N ARG A 132 1.00 9.22 -1.03
CA ARG A 132 2.27 8.50 -1.14
C ARG A 132 2.37 7.72 -2.44
N VAL A 133 3.59 7.59 -2.97
CA VAL A 133 3.92 6.79 -4.16
C VAL A 133 4.96 5.75 -3.78
N ILE A 134 4.62 4.46 -3.93
CA ILE A 134 5.50 3.33 -3.61
C ILE A 134 6.24 2.93 -4.89
N LEU A 135 7.56 3.06 -4.89
CA LEU A 135 8.39 2.88 -6.07
C LEU A 135 8.66 1.41 -6.40
N GLU A 136 8.95 1.16 -7.68
CA GLU A 136 9.50 -0.11 -8.12
C GLU A 136 10.88 -0.39 -7.50
N ARG A 137 11.20 -1.68 -7.35
CA ARG A 137 12.41 -2.14 -6.64
C ARG A 137 13.69 -2.01 -7.43
N ALA A 138 13.61 -1.88 -8.75
CA ALA A 138 14.76 -1.91 -9.66
C ALA A 138 15.39 -0.52 -9.92
N LEU A 139 14.93 0.52 -9.24
CA LEU A 139 15.39 1.89 -9.44
C LEU A 139 16.73 2.14 -8.77
N SER A 140 17.61 2.86 -9.46
CA SER A 140 18.85 3.39 -8.90
C SER A 140 18.58 4.56 -7.93
N LEU A 141 19.55 4.89 -7.08
CA LEU A 141 19.44 6.03 -6.18
C LEU A 141 19.29 7.37 -6.91
N ASP A 142 19.84 7.50 -8.11
CA ASP A 142 19.71 8.75 -8.90
C ASP A 142 18.31 8.88 -9.48
N GLU A 143 17.69 7.79 -9.94
CA GLU A 143 16.28 7.76 -10.37
C GLU A 143 15.34 8.08 -9.20
N ILE A 144 15.55 7.46 -8.03
CA ILE A 144 14.77 7.73 -6.82
C ILE A 144 14.89 9.22 -6.44
N ARG A 145 16.10 9.79 -6.49
CA ARG A 145 16.33 11.22 -6.20
C ARG A 145 15.60 12.12 -7.18
N ALA A 146 15.60 11.78 -8.46
CA ALA A 146 14.87 12.52 -9.49
C ALA A 146 13.35 12.47 -9.26
N ILE A 147 12.82 11.30 -8.87
CA ILE A 147 11.40 11.10 -8.53
C ILE A 147 11.03 11.94 -7.30
N CYS A 148 11.83 11.88 -6.23
CA CYS A 148 11.59 12.67 -5.02
C CYS A 148 11.56 14.18 -5.30
N ALA A 149 12.34 14.65 -6.26
CA ALA A 149 12.38 16.06 -6.64
C ALA A 149 11.17 16.49 -7.51
N ALA A 150 10.48 15.55 -8.12
CA ALA A 150 9.41 15.83 -9.09
C ALA A 150 8.00 15.80 -8.50
N THR A 151 7.81 15.23 -7.32
CA THR A 151 6.48 15.07 -6.69
C THR A 151 6.40 15.71 -5.31
N ASN A 152 5.21 16.17 -4.94
CA ASN A 152 4.90 16.60 -3.57
C ASN A 152 4.36 15.46 -2.69
N ALA A 153 4.03 14.30 -3.29
CA ALA A 153 3.64 13.10 -2.56
C ALA A 153 4.86 12.53 -1.80
N GLU A 154 4.60 11.82 -0.70
CA GLU A 154 5.64 11.05 -0.04
C GLU A 154 6.13 9.93 -0.97
N VAL A 155 7.42 9.59 -0.87
CA VAL A 155 8.02 8.52 -1.66
C VAL A 155 8.42 7.39 -0.73
N GLU A 156 7.97 6.17 -1.05
CA GLU A 156 8.28 4.95 -0.32
C GLU A 156 9.14 4.04 -1.19
N CYS A 157 10.21 3.49 -0.61
CA CYS A 157 11.16 2.61 -1.29
C CYS A 157 11.36 1.32 -0.50
N PHE A 158 11.47 0.19 -1.20
CA PHE A 158 11.87 -1.06 -0.58
C PHE A 158 13.37 -1.03 -0.24
N VAL A 159 13.68 -1.34 1.01
CA VAL A 159 15.07 -1.44 1.50
C VAL A 159 15.44 -2.88 1.85
N HIS A 160 14.48 -3.79 1.91
CA HIS A 160 14.68 -5.23 2.18
C HIS A 160 13.59 -6.06 1.48
N GLY A 161 13.94 -7.27 1.05
CA GLY A 161 13.03 -8.24 0.46
C GLY A 161 13.50 -8.77 -0.90
N ALA A 162 12.71 -9.67 -1.48
CA ALA A 162 13.00 -10.26 -2.79
C ALA A 162 12.85 -9.22 -3.91
N ILE A 163 13.75 -9.27 -4.89
CA ILE A 163 13.62 -8.50 -6.14
C ILE A 163 12.64 -9.26 -7.03
N CYS A 164 11.65 -8.54 -7.58
CA CYS A 164 10.75 -9.11 -8.59
C CYS A 164 11.50 -9.36 -9.89
N VAL A 165 11.24 -10.51 -10.54
CA VAL A 165 11.84 -10.87 -11.85
C VAL A 165 11.23 -10.07 -13.01
N GLY A 166 10.13 -9.35 -12.79
CA GLY A 166 9.43 -8.52 -13.75
C GLY A 166 8.86 -7.28 -13.10
N TYR A 167 8.14 -6.49 -13.86
CA TYR A 167 7.43 -5.33 -13.34
C TYR A 167 6.30 -5.76 -12.40
N SER A 168 6.21 -5.14 -11.24
CA SER A 168 5.21 -5.49 -10.20
C SER A 168 3.78 -5.40 -10.73
N CYS A 169 3.48 -4.46 -11.61
CA CYS A 169 2.17 -4.27 -12.22
C CYS A 169 1.68 -5.46 -13.09
N LEU A 170 2.56 -6.37 -13.46
CA LEU A 170 2.24 -7.56 -14.26
C LEU A 170 2.18 -8.86 -13.45
N LEU A 171 2.39 -8.81 -12.13
CA LEU A 171 2.51 -10.00 -11.30
C LEU A 171 1.29 -10.91 -11.33
N TYR A 172 0.08 -10.37 -11.32
CA TYR A 172 -1.16 -11.15 -11.32
C TYR A 172 -1.69 -11.47 -12.72
N THR A 173 -1.03 -10.98 -13.77
CA THR A 173 -1.30 -11.32 -15.18
C THR A 173 -0.29 -12.32 -15.73
N SER A 174 0.70 -12.72 -14.93
CA SER A 174 1.74 -13.68 -15.29
C SER A 174 1.57 -14.97 -14.49
N ASP A 175 1.94 -16.11 -15.08
CA ASP A 175 1.96 -17.42 -14.43
C ASP A 175 2.99 -17.54 -13.29
N ALA A 176 3.68 -16.43 -12.97
CA ALA A 176 4.68 -16.34 -11.92
C ALA A 176 4.12 -15.79 -10.58
N ALA A 177 2.81 -15.55 -10.51
CA ALA A 177 2.15 -15.03 -9.30
C ALA A 177 1.70 -16.15 -8.35
#